data_bd1bb86c7b711ddbcf86ca727645c95b
#
_entry.id   bd1bb86c7b711ddbcf86ca727645c95b
#
_cell.length_a   1.000
_cell.length_b   1.000
_cell.length_c   1.000
_cell.angle_alpha   90.00
_cell.angle_beta   90.00
_cell.angle_gamma   90.00
#
_symmetry.space_group_name_H-M   'P 1'
#
loop_
_entity.id
_entity.type
_entity.pdbx_description
1 polymer ?
#
loop_
_entity_poly.entity_id
_entity_poly.type
_entity_poly.pdbx_seq_one_letter_code
_entity_poly.pdbx_strand_id
1 'polypeptide(L)'
;MKPELLMKLALFDLDHTLLPLDSDQSWGEFMLSLGWVDEATFRQRNNAFYADYQAGCLDIHEYVRFTTQSVRERGWEAAHAAHLQFMERVIQPAIKPQATALVEQHRAQGDTLVMVTATNEFVTGPIAKAFGIDVLLAVELERDEAGQITGEIAGVPSLREGKVIRVTDWLAKQGLDWSQVSATFYSDSTNDLPLLEKVQVPVVTNPSPALRQIAQERSWRILDLFGHT
;
A
#
# COMPACT_ATOMS: atom_id res chain seq x y z
N MET A 1 28.31 27.37 6.47
CA MET A 1 26.99 26.93 6.00
C MET A 1 26.38 26.09 7.12
N LYS A 2 25.22 26.46 7.66
CA LYS A 2 24.48 25.52 8.52
C LYS A 2 24.07 24.35 7.65
N PRO A 3 24.16 23.08 8.11
CA PRO A 3 23.60 21.98 7.35
C PRO A 3 22.11 22.28 7.18
N GLU A 4 21.66 22.30 5.94
CA GLU A 4 20.25 22.43 5.61
C GLU A 4 19.57 21.20 6.23
N LEU A 5 18.59 21.42 7.11
CA LEU A 5 17.92 20.32 7.79
C LEU A 5 17.08 19.60 6.74
N LEU A 6 17.52 18.42 6.32
CA LEU A 6 16.74 17.59 5.39
C LEU A 6 15.39 17.24 6.03
N MET A 7 14.32 17.37 5.28
CA MET A 7 13.01 16.83 5.69
C MET A 7 13.13 15.32 5.84
N LYS A 8 12.73 14.79 6.98
CA LYS A 8 12.74 13.34 7.22
C LYS A 8 11.42 12.72 6.80
N LEU A 9 11.50 11.64 6.03
CA LEU A 9 10.35 10.88 5.56
C LEU A 9 10.41 9.46 6.09
N ALA A 10 9.28 8.97 6.59
CA ALA A 10 9.04 7.56 6.83
C ALA A 10 7.96 7.09 5.84
N LEU A 11 8.41 6.35 4.83
CA LEU A 11 7.58 5.76 3.80
C LEU A 11 7.26 4.32 4.20
N PHE A 12 6.00 3.93 4.14
CA PHE A 12 5.54 2.59 4.50
C PHE A 12 4.74 1.99 3.35
N ASP A 13 5.14 0.82 2.90
CA ASP A 13 4.20 -0.06 2.24
C ASP A 13 3.19 -0.61 3.26
N LEU A 14 2.07 -1.17 2.80
CA LEU A 14 0.97 -1.58 3.68
C LEU A 14 0.91 -3.10 3.85
N ASP A 15 0.61 -3.80 2.76
CA ASP A 15 0.27 -5.21 2.77
C ASP A 15 1.51 -6.04 3.10
N HIS A 16 1.39 -6.99 4.04
CA HIS A 16 2.51 -7.75 4.63
C HIS A 16 3.62 -6.88 5.28
N THR A 17 3.55 -5.55 5.17
CA THR A 17 4.51 -4.61 5.78
C THR A 17 4.00 -4.04 7.10
N LEU A 18 2.94 -3.21 7.10
CA LEU A 18 2.26 -2.73 8.31
C LEU A 18 1.09 -3.61 8.74
N LEU A 19 0.52 -4.38 7.83
CA LEU A 19 -0.48 -5.42 8.12
C LEU A 19 0.13 -6.81 7.92
N PRO A 20 -0.24 -7.83 8.73
CA PRO A 20 0.19 -9.22 8.50
C PRO A 20 -0.64 -9.93 7.42
N LEU A 21 -1.34 -9.20 6.57
CA LEU A 21 -2.24 -9.69 5.52
C LEU A 21 -2.19 -8.76 4.31
N ASP A 22 -2.72 -9.22 3.19
CA ASP A 22 -3.02 -8.43 2.00
C ASP A 22 -4.42 -7.82 2.14
N SER A 23 -4.51 -6.49 2.15
CA SER A 23 -5.76 -5.75 2.38
C SER A 23 -6.72 -5.86 1.20
N ASP A 24 -6.22 -5.92 -0.03
CA ASP A 24 -7.06 -6.04 -1.23
C ASP A 24 -7.63 -7.47 -1.37
N GLN A 25 -6.79 -8.48 -1.12
CA GLN A 25 -7.25 -9.87 -1.03
C GLN A 25 -8.30 -10.04 0.08
N SER A 26 -8.04 -9.46 1.25
CA SER A 26 -8.98 -9.53 2.39
C SER A 26 -10.29 -8.82 2.11
N TRP A 27 -10.26 -7.69 1.37
CA TRP A 27 -11.47 -7.03 0.89
C TRP A 27 -12.26 -7.93 -0.07
N GLY A 28 -11.57 -8.62 -0.98
CA GLY A 28 -12.18 -9.61 -1.88
C GLY A 28 -12.89 -10.75 -1.12
N GLU A 29 -12.22 -11.35 -0.13
CA GLU A 29 -12.82 -12.37 0.72
C GLU A 29 -14.02 -11.83 1.53
N PHE A 30 -13.93 -10.58 1.96
CA PHE A 30 -15.04 -9.93 2.64
C PHE A 30 -16.25 -9.75 1.71
N MET A 31 -16.06 -9.33 0.46
CA MET A 31 -17.12 -9.25 -0.56
C MET A 31 -17.74 -10.62 -0.83
N LEU A 32 -16.95 -11.70 -0.86
CA LEU A 32 -17.46 -13.07 -0.94
C LEU A 32 -18.38 -13.40 0.23
N SER A 33 -17.99 -13.04 1.44
CA SER A 33 -18.80 -13.27 2.65
C SER A 33 -20.14 -12.54 2.65
N LEU A 34 -20.23 -11.42 1.92
CA LEU A 34 -21.45 -10.66 1.72
C LEU A 34 -22.31 -11.18 0.55
N GLY A 35 -21.83 -12.20 -0.20
CA GLY A 35 -22.51 -12.68 -1.41
C GLY A 35 -22.54 -11.67 -2.56
N TRP A 36 -21.55 -10.78 -2.63
CA TRP A 36 -21.48 -9.75 -3.67
C TRP A 36 -20.89 -10.25 -4.98
N VAL A 37 -20.12 -11.31 -4.92
CA VAL A 37 -19.41 -11.91 -6.05
C VAL A 37 -19.61 -13.41 -6.06
N ASP A 38 -19.57 -14.01 -7.25
CA ASP A 38 -19.57 -15.48 -7.41
C ASP A 38 -18.23 -16.07 -6.96
N GLU A 39 -18.27 -17.00 -5.99
CA GLU A 39 -17.07 -17.52 -5.34
C GLU A 39 -16.11 -18.18 -6.33
N ALA A 40 -16.61 -19.06 -7.20
CA ALA A 40 -15.75 -19.83 -8.09
C ALA A 40 -15.02 -18.93 -9.09
N THR A 41 -15.77 -18.03 -9.72
CA THR A 41 -15.24 -17.07 -10.72
C THR A 41 -14.27 -16.08 -10.05
N PHE A 42 -14.64 -15.57 -8.87
CA PHE A 42 -13.82 -14.58 -8.16
C PHE A 42 -12.49 -15.19 -7.73
N ARG A 43 -12.50 -16.35 -7.06
CA ARG A 43 -11.27 -17.00 -6.59
C ARG A 43 -10.33 -17.37 -7.74
N GLN A 44 -10.88 -17.89 -8.84
CA GLN A 44 -10.08 -18.22 -10.01
C GLN A 44 -9.34 -16.99 -10.56
N ARG A 45 -10.04 -15.89 -10.75
CA ARG A 45 -9.44 -14.64 -11.29
C ARG A 45 -8.47 -14.01 -10.29
N ASN A 46 -8.84 -13.93 -9.03
CA ASN A 46 -8.00 -13.34 -8.00
C ASN A 46 -6.68 -14.10 -7.84
N ASN A 47 -6.71 -15.45 -7.86
CA ASN A 47 -5.51 -16.27 -7.81
C ASN A 47 -4.60 -16.06 -9.03
N ALA A 48 -5.18 -15.86 -10.23
CA ALA A 48 -4.41 -15.56 -11.43
C ALA A 48 -3.69 -14.20 -11.29
N PHE A 49 -4.39 -13.15 -10.87
CA PHE A 49 -3.81 -11.84 -10.62
C PHE A 49 -2.72 -11.86 -9.53
N TYR A 50 -2.92 -12.64 -8.48
CA TYR A 50 -1.90 -12.80 -7.44
C TYR A 50 -0.63 -13.47 -7.96
N ALA A 51 -0.77 -14.51 -8.82
CA ALA A 51 0.37 -15.14 -9.48
C ALA A 51 1.10 -14.15 -10.40
N ASP A 52 0.38 -13.33 -11.16
CA ASP A 52 0.96 -12.29 -12.02
C ASP A 52 1.67 -11.20 -11.20
N TYR A 53 1.12 -10.82 -10.04
CA TYR A 53 1.77 -9.90 -9.10
C TYR A 53 3.11 -10.45 -8.59
N GLN A 54 3.13 -11.73 -8.17
CA GLN A 54 4.35 -12.40 -7.71
C GLN A 54 5.39 -12.57 -8.82
N ALA A 55 4.93 -12.85 -10.04
CA ALA A 55 5.79 -12.94 -11.23
C ALA A 55 6.27 -11.57 -11.73
N GLY A 56 5.71 -10.51 -11.18
CA GLY A 56 6.00 -9.15 -11.57
C GLY A 56 5.44 -8.75 -12.94
N CYS A 57 4.39 -9.37 -13.44
CA CYS A 57 3.76 -9.09 -14.74
C CYS A 57 2.27 -8.67 -14.64
N LEU A 58 1.80 -8.31 -13.44
CA LEU A 58 0.43 -7.88 -13.20
C LEU A 58 0.02 -6.71 -14.12
N ASP A 59 -1.06 -6.89 -14.89
CA ASP A 59 -1.79 -5.78 -15.50
C ASP A 59 -2.66 -5.10 -14.42
N ILE A 60 -2.12 -4.00 -13.89
CA ILE A 60 -2.76 -3.26 -12.80
C ILE A 60 -4.10 -2.64 -13.23
N HIS A 61 -4.30 -2.29 -14.50
CA HIS A 61 -5.56 -1.74 -14.99
C HIS A 61 -6.65 -2.80 -15.04
N GLU A 62 -6.35 -4.01 -15.53
CA GLU A 62 -7.28 -5.14 -15.47
C GLU A 62 -7.62 -5.52 -14.03
N TYR A 63 -6.62 -5.52 -13.15
CA TYR A 63 -6.80 -5.82 -11.74
C TYR A 63 -7.73 -4.82 -11.05
N VAL A 64 -7.52 -3.52 -11.26
CA VAL A 64 -8.39 -2.48 -10.68
C VAL A 64 -9.81 -2.57 -11.21
N ARG A 65 -10.01 -2.81 -12.50
CA ARG A 65 -11.36 -3.06 -13.05
C ARG A 65 -12.05 -4.24 -12.40
N PHE A 66 -11.29 -5.31 -12.11
CA PHE A 66 -11.82 -6.50 -11.45
C PHE A 66 -12.16 -6.24 -9.98
N THR A 67 -11.25 -5.69 -9.19
CA THR A 67 -11.44 -5.51 -7.74
C THR A 67 -12.49 -4.44 -7.41
N THR A 68 -12.69 -3.45 -8.30
CA THR A 68 -13.68 -2.39 -8.13
C THR A 68 -15.05 -2.73 -8.72
N GLN A 69 -15.21 -3.84 -9.45
CA GLN A 69 -16.45 -4.17 -10.14
C GLN A 69 -17.66 -4.20 -9.20
N SER A 70 -17.59 -4.93 -8.11
CA SER A 70 -18.70 -5.04 -7.16
C SER A 70 -18.99 -3.73 -6.43
N VAL A 71 -17.98 -2.89 -6.17
CA VAL A 71 -18.15 -1.53 -5.64
C VAL A 71 -18.99 -0.67 -6.59
N ARG A 72 -18.68 -0.72 -7.89
CA ARG A 72 -19.42 0.01 -8.94
C ARG A 72 -20.84 -0.50 -9.10
N GLU A 73 -21.04 -1.82 -9.08
CA GLU A 73 -22.37 -2.44 -9.24
C GLU A 73 -23.29 -2.21 -8.05
N ARG A 74 -22.75 -2.15 -6.82
CA ARG A 74 -23.53 -1.92 -5.60
C ARG A 74 -23.75 -0.43 -5.29
N GLY A 75 -22.93 0.43 -5.86
CA GLY A 75 -22.93 1.86 -5.62
C GLY A 75 -22.22 2.28 -4.34
N TRP A 76 -21.89 3.57 -4.28
CA TRP A 76 -21.04 4.14 -3.25
C TRP A 76 -21.54 3.93 -1.82
N GLU A 77 -22.83 4.15 -1.56
CA GLU A 77 -23.40 4.02 -0.20
C GLU A 77 -23.26 2.61 0.36
N ALA A 78 -23.62 1.59 -0.45
CA ALA A 78 -23.51 0.20 -0.05
C ALA A 78 -22.03 -0.22 0.13
N ALA A 79 -21.17 0.20 -0.79
CA ALA A 79 -19.75 -0.08 -0.72
C ALA A 79 -19.08 0.55 0.51
N HIS A 80 -19.42 1.81 0.82
CA HIS A 80 -18.92 2.50 2.01
C HIS A 80 -19.41 1.83 3.31
N ALA A 81 -20.70 1.46 3.38
CA ALA A 81 -21.23 0.74 4.56
C ALA A 81 -20.55 -0.63 4.75
N ALA A 82 -20.31 -1.36 3.66
CA ALA A 82 -19.56 -2.61 3.70
C ALA A 82 -18.10 -2.39 4.14
N HIS A 83 -17.45 -1.32 3.65
CA HIS A 83 -16.08 -0.98 4.03
C HIS A 83 -15.93 -0.66 5.53
N LEU A 84 -16.90 0.00 6.14
CA LEU A 84 -16.93 0.21 7.61
C LEU A 84 -16.94 -1.12 8.37
N GLN A 85 -17.74 -2.10 7.91
CA GLN A 85 -17.75 -3.43 8.49
C GLN A 85 -16.44 -4.19 8.26
N PHE A 86 -15.83 -4.03 7.08
CA PHE A 86 -14.53 -4.59 6.77
C PHE A 86 -13.44 -4.04 7.70
N MET A 87 -13.43 -2.74 7.92
CA MET A 87 -12.51 -2.12 8.90
C MET A 87 -12.69 -2.72 10.29
N GLU A 88 -13.92 -2.84 10.78
CA GLU A 88 -14.23 -3.36 12.12
C GLU A 88 -13.85 -4.83 12.28
N ARG A 89 -14.23 -5.67 11.29
CA ARG A 89 -14.16 -7.14 11.42
C ARG A 89 -12.83 -7.73 10.95
N VAL A 90 -12.14 -7.06 10.03
CA VAL A 90 -10.93 -7.60 9.38
C VAL A 90 -9.70 -6.76 9.68
N ILE A 91 -9.76 -5.46 9.41
CA ILE A 91 -8.56 -4.61 9.48
C ILE A 91 -8.17 -4.29 10.92
N GLN A 92 -9.10 -3.81 11.76
CA GLN A 92 -8.77 -3.44 13.14
C GLN A 92 -8.16 -4.60 13.94
N PRO A 93 -8.66 -5.85 13.87
CA PRO A 93 -8.02 -7.00 14.51
C PRO A 93 -6.62 -7.34 13.93
N ALA A 94 -6.37 -6.98 12.68
CA ALA A 94 -5.11 -7.23 11.99
C ALA A 94 -4.03 -6.17 12.32
N ILE A 95 -4.41 -4.97 12.75
CA ILE A 95 -3.45 -3.95 13.18
C ILE A 95 -2.75 -4.43 14.46
N LYS A 96 -1.44 -4.72 14.34
CA LYS A 96 -0.66 -5.24 15.46
C LYS A 96 0.06 -4.12 16.22
N PRO A 97 0.23 -4.26 17.55
CA PRO A 97 0.91 -3.25 18.35
C PRO A 97 2.32 -2.90 17.86
N GLN A 98 3.03 -3.88 17.27
CA GLN A 98 4.37 -3.67 16.71
C GLN A 98 4.37 -2.70 15.53
N ALA A 99 3.37 -2.82 14.63
CA ALA A 99 3.22 -1.93 13.49
C ALA A 99 2.85 -0.51 13.95
N THR A 100 1.91 -0.39 14.88
CA THR A 100 1.56 0.90 15.48
C THR A 100 2.78 1.54 16.16
N ALA A 101 3.54 0.78 16.94
CA ALA A 101 4.74 1.27 17.62
C ALA A 101 5.81 1.76 16.62
N LEU A 102 5.99 1.08 15.48
CA LEU A 102 6.90 1.50 14.42
C LEU A 102 6.49 2.86 13.84
N VAL A 103 5.20 3.04 13.51
CA VAL A 103 4.67 4.32 12.99
C VAL A 103 4.81 5.43 14.03
N GLU A 104 4.46 5.17 15.29
CA GLU A 104 4.57 6.15 16.39
C GLU A 104 6.02 6.53 16.68
N GLN A 105 6.98 5.62 16.53
CA GLN A 105 8.41 5.95 16.68
C GLN A 105 8.82 7.04 15.68
N HIS A 106 8.44 6.95 14.43
CA HIS A 106 8.72 7.96 13.40
C HIS A 106 7.97 9.28 13.68
N ARG A 107 6.70 9.18 14.09
CA ARG A 107 5.90 10.34 14.48
C ARG A 107 6.57 11.13 15.62
N ALA A 108 7.05 10.43 16.66
CA ALA A 108 7.73 11.03 17.81
C ALA A 108 9.08 11.68 17.43
N GLN A 109 9.70 11.24 16.33
CA GLN A 109 10.94 11.84 15.78
C GLN A 109 10.65 13.05 14.88
N GLY A 110 9.37 13.36 14.63
CA GLY A 110 8.96 14.46 13.75
C GLY A 110 9.10 14.14 12.27
N ASP A 111 9.17 12.86 11.90
CA ASP A 111 9.23 12.44 10.50
C ASP A 111 7.86 12.61 9.84
N THR A 112 7.84 12.99 8.58
CA THR A 112 6.60 12.99 7.78
C THR A 112 6.27 11.55 7.38
N LEU A 113 5.07 11.12 7.75
CA LEU A 113 4.60 9.74 7.54
C LEU A 113 3.83 9.65 6.22
N VAL A 114 4.22 8.72 5.37
CA VAL A 114 3.60 8.51 4.06
C VAL A 114 3.35 7.02 3.85
N MET A 115 2.12 6.65 3.54
CA MET A 115 1.80 5.30 3.09
C MET A 115 1.89 5.24 1.56
N VAL A 116 2.66 4.27 1.03
CA VAL A 116 2.90 4.09 -0.42
C VAL A 116 2.55 2.66 -0.79
N THR A 117 1.36 2.42 -1.32
CA THR A 117 0.83 1.08 -1.56
C THR A 117 0.33 0.88 -2.99
N ALA A 118 0.43 -0.36 -3.50
CA ALA A 118 -0.13 -0.74 -4.80
C ALA A 118 -1.63 -1.04 -4.73
N THR A 119 -2.21 -1.13 -3.54
CA THR A 119 -3.66 -1.27 -3.34
C THR A 119 -4.37 0.07 -3.56
N ASN A 120 -5.60 0.01 -4.05
CA ASN A 120 -6.37 1.21 -4.40
C ASN A 120 -6.81 2.04 -3.17
N GLU A 121 -7.07 3.33 -3.40
CA GLU A 121 -7.41 4.30 -2.35
C GLU A 121 -8.72 4.00 -1.61
N PHE A 122 -9.68 3.34 -2.27
CA PHE A 122 -10.96 2.98 -1.64
C PHE A 122 -10.74 2.01 -0.48
N VAL A 123 -9.89 1.00 -0.67
CA VAL A 123 -9.55 0.03 0.38
C VAL A 123 -8.65 0.67 1.42
N THR A 124 -7.61 1.39 1.00
CA THR A 124 -6.49 1.79 1.87
C THR A 124 -6.68 3.11 2.61
N GLY A 125 -7.57 3.99 2.13
CA GLY A 125 -7.77 5.30 2.74
C GLY A 125 -8.16 5.24 4.23
N PRO A 126 -9.18 4.47 4.65
CA PRO A 126 -9.51 4.28 6.05
C PRO A 126 -8.42 3.54 6.85
N ILE A 127 -7.63 2.67 6.20
CA ILE A 127 -6.52 1.97 6.86
C ILE A 127 -5.38 2.95 7.19
N ALA A 128 -5.01 3.82 6.27
CA ALA A 128 -4.01 4.87 6.51
C ALA A 128 -4.43 5.76 7.69
N LYS A 129 -5.71 6.15 7.75
CA LYS A 129 -6.27 6.91 8.89
C LYS A 129 -6.20 6.14 10.20
N ALA A 130 -6.43 4.82 10.19
CA ALA A 130 -6.31 4.00 11.39
C ALA A 130 -4.89 3.94 11.95
N PHE A 131 -3.86 4.06 11.10
CA PHE A 131 -2.46 4.25 11.50
C PHE A 131 -2.10 5.71 11.80
N GLY A 132 -3.04 6.66 11.62
CA GLY A 132 -2.77 8.09 11.75
C GLY A 132 -1.82 8.64 10.69
N ILE A 133 -1.75 8.02 9.52
CA ILE A 133 -0.92 8.45 8.39
C ILE A 133 -1.79 9.30 7.47
N ASP A 134 -1.47 10.60 7.36
CA ASP A 134 -2.29 11.56 6.61
C ASP A 134 -1.97 11.58 5.11
N VAL A 135 -0.75 11.17 4.72
CA VAL A 135 -0.34 11.14 3.32
C VAL A 135 -0.44 9.71 2.79
N LEU A 136 -1.34 9.50 1.84
CA LEU A 136 -1.56 8.22 1.16
C LEU A 136 -1.23 8.35 -0.33
N LEU A 137 -0.28 7.56 -0.80
CA LEU A 137 0.09 7.41 -2.20
C LEU A 137 -0.32 5.99 -2.66
N ALA A 138 -1.61 5.79 -2.84
CA ALA A 138 -2.23 4.57 -3.31
C ALA A 138 -2.45 4.60 -4.84
N VAL A 139 -3.00 3.53 -5.40
CA VAL A 139 -3.59 3.59 -6.75
C VAL A 139 -4.86 4.43 -6.66
N GLU A 140 -4.86 5.59 -7.31
CA GLU A 140 -6.00 6.48 -7.38
C GLU A 140 -7.01 5.98 -8.39
N LEU A 141 -8.29 6.00 -8.00
CA LEU A 141 -9.39 5.55 -8.85
C LEU A 141 -10.00 6.73 -9.61
N GLU A 142 -10.15 6.57 -10.93
CA GLU A 142 -10.84 7.56 -11.72
C GLU A 142 -12.32 7.64 -11.32
N ARG A 143 -12.84 8.87 -11.31
CA ARG A 143 -14.24 9.17 -10.99
C ARG A 143 -14.87 9.94 -12.14
N ASP A 144 -16.12 9.60 -12.42
CA ASP A 144 -16.93 10.32 -13.40
C ASP A 144 -17.44 11.68 -12.85
N GLU A 145 -18.19 12.41 -13.66
CA GLU A 145 -18.77 13.72 -13.29
C GLU A 145 -19.72 13.63 -12.08
N ALA A 146 -20.30 12.47 -11.81
CA ALA A 146 -21.14 12.21 -10.63
C ALA A 146 -20.33 11.76 -9.39
N GLY A 147 -18.99 11.68 -9.52
CA GLY A 147 -18.09 11.24 -8.46
C GLY A 147 -18.04 9.71 -8.25
N GLN A 148 -18.64 8.93 -9.17
CA GLN A 148 -18.64 7.48 -9.10
C GLN A 148 -17.33 6.91 -9.67
N ILE A 149 -16.84 5.82 -9.06
CA ILE A 149 -15.65 5.09 -9.53
C ILE A 149 -15.97 4.49 -10.92
N THR A 150 -15.11 4.78 -11.92
CA THR A 150 -15.28 4.26 -13.29
C THR A 150 -14.74 2.84 -13.47
N GLY A 151 -13.80 2.44 -12.62
CA GLY A 151 -13.00 1.22 -12.73
C GLY A 151 -11.64 1.44 -13.38
N GLU A 152 -11.36 2.66 -13.80
CA GLU A 152 -10.06 3.05 -14.36
C GLU A 152 -9.17 3.71 -13.29
N ILE A 153 -7.88 3.80 -13.58
CA ILE A 153 -6.87 4.41 -12.71
C ILE A 153 -6.71 5.88 -13.10
N ALA A 154 -6.71 6.75 -12.11
CA ALA A 154 -6.34 8.15 -12.27
C ALA A 154 -4.81 8.32 -12.14
N GLY A 155 -4.17 8.78 -13.21
CA GLY A 155 -2.73 9.09 -13.20
C GLY A 155 -1.83 7.83 -13.16
N VAL A 156 -0.70 7.93 -12.46
CA VAL A 156 0.30 6.86 -12.39
C VAL A 156 -0.03 5.90 -11.24
N PRO A 157 -0.21 4.59 -11.51
CA PRO A 157 -0.45 3.61 -10.45
C PRO A 157 0.78 3.46 -9.54
N SER A 158 0.53 3.34 -8.23
CA SER A 158 1.57 3.21 -7.20
C SER A 158 2.10 1.76 -7.13
N LEU A 159 2.66 1.26 -8.23
CA LEU A 159 3.23 -0.07 -8.38
C LEU A 159 4.62 0.03 -9.00
N ARG A 160 5.62 -0.64 -8.42
CA ARG A 160 7.01 -0.68 -8.89
C ARG A 160 7.62 0.72 -9.05
N GLU A 161 8.08 1.07 -10.27
CA GLU A 161 8.60 2.40 -10.62
C GLU A 161 7.56 3.50 -10.36
N GLY A 162 6.28 3.16 -10.47
CA GLY A 162 5.18 4.06 -10.15
C GLY A 162 5.22 4.57 -8.71
N LYS A 163 5.67 3.78 -7.73
CA LYS A 163 5.89 4.26 -6.35
C LYS A 163 6.92 5.38 -6.31
N VAL A 164 8.03 5.25 -7.06
CA VAL A 164 9.05 6.29 -7.14
C VAL A 164 8.48 7.57 -7.77
N ILE A 165 7.74 7.43 -8.87
CA ILE A 165 7.10 8.56 -9.56
C ILE A 165 6.13 9.26 -8.60
N ARG A 166 5.25 8.52 -7.93
CA ARG A 166 4.26 9.07 -7.00
C ARG A 166 4.89 9.84 -5.83
N VAL A 167 5.97 9.30 -5.24
CA VAL A 167 6.71 10.01 -4.18
C VAL A 167 7.39 11.25 -4.76
N THR A 168 8.00 11.17 -5.94
CA THR A 168 8.65 12.30 -6.61
C THR A 168 7.66 13.43 -6.89
N ASP A 169 6.48 13.10 -7.45
CA ASP A 169 5.42 14.08 -7.74
C ASP A 169 4.86 14.71 -6.46
N TRP A 170 4.73 13.90 -5.40
CA TRP A 170 4.29 14.42 -4.10
C TRP A 170 5.34 15.39 -3.51
N LEU A 171 6.63 15.06 -3.57
CA LEU A 171 7.71 15.98 -3.16
C LEU A 171 7.68 17.27 -3.96
N ALA A 172 7.55 17.19 -5.28
CA ALA A 172 7.50 18.36 -6.16
C ALA A 172 6.32 19.29 -5.81
N LYS A 173 5.15 18.73 -5.44
CA LYS A 173 4.00 19.52 -4.95
C LYS A 173 4.28 20.25 -3.63
N GLN A 174 5.26 19.76 -2.83
CA GLN A 174 5.75 20.44 -1.62
C GLN A 174 6.92 21.41 -1.91
N GLY A 175 7.32 21.56 -3.17
CA GLY A 175 8.49 22.37 -3.56
C GLY A 175 9.82 21.71 -3.20
N LEU A 176 9.84 20.39 -3.05
CA LEU A 176 11.00 19.60 -2.64
C LEU A 176 11.42 18.63 -3.73
N ASP A 177 12.65 18.15 -3.63
CA ASP A 177 13.17 17.03 -4.40
C ASP A 177 13.92 16.04 -3.49
N TRP A 178 14.38 14.91 -4.07
CA TRP A 178 15.06 13.86 -3.34
C TRP A 178 16.37 14.28 -2.66
N SER A 179 17.00 15.36 -3.10
CA SER A 179 18.24 15.89 -2.48
C SER A 179 17.98 16.63 -1.16
N GLN A 180 16.73 17.05 -0.94
CA GLN A 180 16.29 17.82 0.21
C GLN A 180 15.61 16.98 1.29
N VAL A 181 15.54 15.65 1.08
CA VAL A 181 14.89 14.72 2.00
C VAL A 181 15.81 13.59 2.43
N SER A 182 15.58 13.07 3.63
CA SER A 182 16.16 11.82 4.12
C SER A 182 15.02 10.83 4.34
N ALA A 183 14.88 9.86 3.45
CA ALA A 183 13.77 8.92 3.44
C ALA A 183 14.18 7.54 3.95
N THR A 184 13.36 7.00 4.86
CA THR A 184 13.34 5.57 5.22
C THR A 184 12.14 4.93 4.54
N PHE A 185 12.31 3.76 3.92
CA PHE A 185 11.20 3.02 3.30
C PHE A 185 11.14 1.59 3.81
N TYR A 186 9.96 1.17 4.22
CA TYR A 186 9.64 -0.16 4.75
C TYR A 186 8.82 -0.92 3.72
N SER A 187 9.26 -2.13 3.32
CA SER A 187 8.53 -2.98 2.37
C SER A 187 8.92 -4.45 2.51
N ASP A 188 7.97 -5.36 2.19
CA ASP A 188 8.12 -6.82 2.15
C ASP A 188 8.40 -7.38 0.75
N SER A 189 8.14 -6.59 -0.31
CA SER A 189 8.01 -7.06 -1.69
C SER A 189 9.18 -6.69 -2.60
N THR A 190 9.58 -7.64 -3.48
CA THR A 190 10.53 -7.37 -4.58
C THR A 190 10.00 -6.37 -5.60
N ASN A 191 8.67 -6.20 -5.71
CA ASN A 191 8.07 -5.17 -6.56
C ASN A 191 8.45 -3.74 -6.12
N ASP A 192 8.91 -3.58 -4.89
CA ASP A 192 9.29 -2.29 -4.31
C ASP A 192 10.79 -1.98 -4.41
N LEU A 193 11.57 -2.86 -5.06
CA LEU A 193 13.01 -2.63 -5.28
C LEU A 193 13.32 -1.25 -5.86
N PRO A 194 12.56 -0.70 -6.84
CA PRO A 194 12.85 0.63 -7.35
C PRO A 194 12.82 1.73 -6.27
N LEU A 195 11.89 1.67 -5.32
CA LEU A 195 11.80 2.65 -4.24
C LEU A 195 12.78 2.33 -3.10
N LEU A 196 13.01 1.05 -2.76
CA LEU A 196 14.03 0.63 -1.79
C LEU A 196 15.43 1.07 -2.21
N GLU A 197 15.75 1.02 -3.51
CA GLU A 197 17.03 1.49 -4.06
C GLU A 197 17.14 3.01 -4.12
N LYS A 198 16.00 3.71 -4.15
CA LYS A 198 15.96 5.17 -4.26
C LYS A 198 16.18 5.88 -2.94
N VAL A 199 15.73 5.31 -1.83
CA VAL A 199 15.79 5.93 -0.50
C VAL A 199 17.16 5.79 0.16
N GLN A 200 17.46 6.64 1.14
CA GLN A 200 18.71 6.58 1.90
C GLN A 200 18.73 5.42 2.89
N VAL A 201 17.56 5.04 3.44
CA VAL A 201 17.45 3.99 4.46
C VAL A 201 16.39 2.97 4.03
N PRO A 202 16.77 1.97 3.21
CA PRO A 202 15.90 0.84 2.91
C PRO A 202 15.78 -0.09 4.13
N VAL A 203 14.56 -0.45 4.49
CA VAL A 203 14.25 -1.42 5.55
C VAL A 203 13.32 -2.49 4.99
N VAL A 204 13.86 -3.66 4.84
CA VAL A 204 13.11 -4.81 4.32
C VAL A 204 12.34 -5.45 5.47
N THR A 205 11.00 -5.40 5.39
CA THR A 205 10.10 -5.71 6.51
C THR A 205 9.27 -6.95 6.20
N ASN A 206 9.32 -7.98 7.05
CA ASN A 206 8.66 -9.28 6.86
C ASN A 206 8.87 -9.87 5.45
N PRO A 207 10.08 -9.83 4.89
CA PRO A 207 10.30 -10.00 3.47
C PRO A 207 9.99 -11.40 2.96
N SER A 208 9.57 -11.46 1.70
CA SER A 208 9.62 -12.71 0.93
C SER A 208 11.04 -13.29 0.91
N PRO A 209 11.21 -14.62 0.72
CA PRO A 209 12.55 -15.23 0.66
C PRO A 209 13.48 -14.56 -0.36
N ALA A 210 12.94 -14.18 -1.52
CA ALA A 210 13.70 -13.51 -2.58
C ALA A 210 14.19 -12.12 -2.14
N LEU A 211 13.32 -11.30 -1.53
CA LEU A 211 13.72 -9.98 -1.06
C LEU A 211 14.68 -10.07 0.15
N ARG A 212 14.52 -11.08 1.01
CA ARG A 212 15.45 -11.34 2.11
C ARG A 212 16.86 -11.61 1.62
N GLN A 213 17.00 -12.44 0.57
CA GLN A 213 18.29 -12.71 -0.05
C GLN A 213 18.92 -11.42 -0.59
N ILE A 214 18.17 -10.63 -1.37
CA ILE A 214 18.62 -9.34 -1.91
C ILE A 214 19.07 -8.40 -0.78
N ALA A 215 18.30 -8.31 0.31
CA ALA A 215 18.62 -7.48 1.45
C ALA A 215 19.95 -7.89 2.12
N GLN A 216 20.19 -9.21 2.24
CA GLN A 216 21.45 -9.73 2.79
C GLN A 216 22.64 -9.38 1.88
N GLU A 217 22.51 -9.57 0.57
CA GLU A 217 23.55 -9.25 -0.43
C GLU A 217 23.89 -7.75 -0.43
N ARG A 218 22.89 -6.89 -0.21
CA ARG A 218 23.03 -5.42 -0.19
C ARG A 218 23.29 -4.83 1.19
N SER A 219 23.38 -5.66 2.22
CA SER A 219 23.53 -5.23 3.63
C SER A 219 22.41 -4.27 4.06
N TRP A 220 21.19 -4.46 3.56
CA TRP A 220 20.03 -3.72 4.00
C TRP A 220 19.50 -4.25 5.33
N ARG A 221 18.91 -3.36 6.13
CA ARG A 221 18.26 -3.75 7.37
C ARG A 221 17.07 -4.66 7.09
N ILE A 222 16.99 -5.79 7.82
CA ILE A 222 15.83 -6.69 7.82
C ILE A 222 15.10 -6.52 9.15
N LEU A 223 13.77 -6.40 9.10
CA LEU A 223 12.89 -6.25 10.24
C LEU A 223 11.77 -7.30 10.15
N ASP A 224 11.84 -8.34 10.96
CA ASP A 224 10.76 -9.32 11.10
C ASP A 224 9.75 -8.81 12.13
N LEU A 225 8.85 -7.93 11.68
CA LEU A 225 7.97 -7.15 12.55
C LEU A 225 6.92 -8.01 13.27
N PHE A 226 6.42 -9.07 12.61
CA PHE A 226 5.39 -9.94 13.15
C PHE A 226 5.94 -11.26 13.72
N GLY A 227 7.25 -11.46 13.70
CA GLY A 227 7.90 -12.72 14.07
C GLY A 227 7.80 -13.76 12.95
N HIS A 228 8.58 -14.83 13.08
CA HIS A 228 8.42 -15.98 12.20
C HIS A 228 7.22 -16.79 12.71
N THR A 229 6.16 -16.88 11.91
CA THR A 229 5.08 -17.88 12.12
C THR A 229 5.52 -19.24 11.61
#